data_48e06ea05aabcc8d1e8f91ba8ac70ecd
#
_entry.id   48e06ea05aabcc8d1e8f91ba8ac70ecd
#
_cell.length_a   1.000
_cell.length_b   1.000
_cell.length_c   1.000
_cell.angle_alpha   90.00
_cell.angle_beta   90.00
_cell.angle_gamma   90.00
#
_symmetry.space_group_name_H-M   'P 1'
#
loop_
_entity.id
_entity.type
_entity.pdbx_description
1 polymer ?
#
loop_
_entity_poly.entity_id
_entity_poly.type
_entity_poly.pdbx_seq_one_letter_code
_entity_poly.pdbx_strand_id
1 'polypeptide(L)'
;MVMAHVPLQEHPKGAVPRLATGYTKRRFGQTVEPLEAAAHHSGVLVAMGALETAVQFGWKKLDPTLRWLVIQATCMRIGCSWCIDYGYFEGMHKGVDPAKVRAVGQWRSSDLFDERERVVLEYAEVATGSPAEVSDELAARVRGHLSDAEFVELAGWVALENFRSRFNAGLGLRSQGFADHCDILRTDAAVA
;
A
#
# COMPACT_ATOMS: atom_id res chain seq x y z
N MET A 1 24.55 6.14 1.35
CA MET A 1 23.18 6.43 0.90
C MET A 1 22.84 5.40 -0.17
N VAL A 2 21.88 4.52 0.06
CA VAL A 2 21.46 3.53 -0.97
C VAL A 2 20.60 4.29 -1.95
N MET A 3 21.06 4.42 -3.20
CA MET A 3 20.31 5.10 -4.27
C MET A 3 19.38 4.10 -4.96
N ALA A 4 18.27 4.59 -5.52
CA ALA A 4 17.44 3.79 -6.42
C ALA A 4 18.29 3.20 -7.56
N HIS A 5 17.88 2.02 -8.07
CA HIS A 5 18.64 1.30 -9.12
C HIS A 5 18.56 1.99 -10.49
N VAL A 6 17.67 2.97 -10.65
CA VAL A 6 17.59 3.87 -11.81
C VAL A 6 17.61 5.32 -11.31
N PRO A 7 18.16 6.27 -12.09
CA PRO A 7 18.08 7.68 -11.74
C PRO A 7 16.62 8.14 -11.65
N LEU A 8 16.25 8.89 -10.62
CA LEU A 8 14.90 9.43 -10.50
C LEU A 8 14.71 10.64 -11.41
N GLN A 9 13.61 10.70 -12.14
CA GLN A 9 13.30 11.79 -13.07
C GLN A 9 12.39 12.84 -12.40
N GLU A 10 12.97 13.73 -11.60
CA GLU A 10 12.22 14.84 -10.96
C GLU A 10 11.57 15.78 -12.00
N HIS A 11 12.15 15.89 -13.19
CA HIS A 11 11.68 16.71 -14.31
C HIS A 11 11.53 15.87 -15.59
N PRO A 12 10.56 14.95 -15.64
CA PRO A 12 10.46 14.02 -16.76
C PRO A 12 10.08 14.75 -18.05
N LYS A 13 10.58 14.22 -19.17
CA LYS A 13 10.24 14.71 -20.53
C LYS A 13 8.91 14.10 -20.98
N GLY A 14 8.11 14.87 -21.70
CA GLY A 14 6.81 14.44 -22.24
C GLY A 14 5.61 14.95 -21.44
N ALA A 15 4.45 15.01 -22.07
CA ALA A 15 3.25 15.60 -21.48
C ALA A 15 2.69 14.73 -20.33
N VAL A 16 2.58 13.42 -20.53
CA VAL A 16 1.99 12.49 -19.55
C VAL A 16 2.81 12.44 -18.25
N PRO A 17 4.13 12.20 -18.26
CA PRO A 17 4.92 12.21 -17.02
C PRO A 17 4.89 13.58 -16.31
N ARG A 18 4.91 14.68 -17.05
CA ARG A 18 4.85 16.04 -16.47
C ARG A 18 3.52 16.33 -15.77
N LEU A 19 2.39 15.90 -16.36
CA LEU A 19 1.07 16.01 -15.74
C LEU A 19 0.99 15.16 -14.47
N ALA A 20 1.48 13.92 -14.53
CA ALA A 20 1.50 13.03 -13.37
C ALA A 20 2.37 13.59 -12.24
N THR A 21 3.57 14.09 -12.52
CA THR A 21 4.45 14.77 -11.56
C THR A 21 3.79 16.01 -10.97
N GLY A 22 3.14 16.84 -11.81
CA GLY A 22 2.41 18.02 -11.35
C GLY A 22 1.25 17.66 -10.42
N TYR A 23 0.52 16.59 -10.72
CA TYR A 23 -0.54 16.07 -9.86
C TYR A 23 -0.01 15.64 -8.49
N THR A 24 1.06 14.83 -8.45
CA THR A 24 1.62 14.33 -7.19
C THR A 24 2.20 15.46 -6.33
N LYS A 25 2.90 16.42 -6.93
CA LYS A 25 3.37 17.64 -6.22
C LYS A 25 2.23 18.43 -5.60
N ARG A 26 1.13 18.59 -6.32
CA ARG A 26 -0.06 19.31 -5.80
C ARG A 26 -0.76 18.51 -4.69
N ARG A 27 -0.80 17.17 -4.81
CA ARG A 27 -1.54 16.29 -3.89
C ARG A 27 -0.77 16.00 -2.61
N PHE A 28 0.56 15.87 -2.68
CA PHE A 28 1.42 15.39 -1.59
C PHE A 28 2.51 16.39 -1.18
N GLY A 29 2.58 17.56 -1.81
CA GLY A 29 3.67 18.53 -1.58
C GLY A 29 5.00 18.14 -2.23
N GLN A 30 5.13 16.90 -2.69
CA GLN A 30 6.33 16.36 -3.32
C GLN A 30 5.97 15.39 -4.46
N THR A 31 6.95 15.05 -5.29
CA THR A 31 6.82 13.95 -6.26
C THR A 31 6.95 12.62 -5.55
N VAL A 32 6.45 11.56 -6.18
CA VAL A 32 6.58 10.19 -5.66
C VAL A 32 7.60 9.42 -6.50
N GLU A 33 8.61 8.85 -5.83
CA GLU A 33 9.71 8.12 -6.48
C GLU A 33 9.26 7.01 -7.45
N PRO A 34 8.19 6.22 -7.15
CA PRO A 34 7.67 5.23 -8.11
C PRO A 34 7.28 5.82 -9.45
N LEU A 35 6.71 7.04 -9.47
CA LEU A 35 6.36 7.74 -10.70
C LEU A 35 7.61 8.25 -11.43
N GLU A 36 8.57 8.80 -10.69
CA GLU A 36 9.84 9.28 -11.26
C GLU A 36 10.65 8.14 -11.89
N ALA A 37 10.66 6.97 -11.24
CA ALA A 37 11.28 5.77 -11.78
C ALA A 37 10.53 5.24 -13.02
N ALA A 38 9.19 5.15 -12.96
CA ALA A 38 8.36 4.69 -14.06
C ALA A 38 8.41 5.63 -15.27
N ALA A 39 8.77 6.91 -15.09
CA ALA A 39 8.88 7.88 -16.17
C ALA A 39 9.95 7.54 -17.22
N HIS A 40 10.89 6.64 -16.91
CA HIS A 40 11.83 6.09 -17.90
C HIS A 40 11.16 5.25 -18.99
N HIS A 41 9.96 4.73 -18.73
CA HIS A 41 9.23 3.90 -19.67
C HIS A 41 7.75 4.29 -19.75
N SER A 42 7.41 5.08 -20.76
CA SER A 42 6.05 5.64 -20.92
C SER A 42 4.95 4.58 -20.91
N GLY A 43 5.17 3.40 -21.49
CA GLY A 43 4.21 2.29 -21.48
C GLY A 43 3.95 1.75 -20.08
N VAL A 44 4.99 1.60 -19.24
CA VAL A 44 4.85 1.19 -17.83
C VAL A 44 4.11 2.28 -17.05
N LEU A 45 4.51 3.54 -17.18
CA LEU A 45 3.85 4.65 -16.50
C LEU A 45 2.37 4.76 -16.85
N VAL A 46 2.02 4.67 -18.13
CA VAL A 46 0.63 4.74 -18.59
C VAL A 46 -0.18 3.55 -18.08
N ALA A 47 0.36 2.32 -18.16
CA ALA A 47 -0.32 1.12 -17.68
C ALA A 47 -0.59 1.18 -16.16
N MET A 48 0.41 1.59 -15.37
CA MET A 48 0.25 1.80 -13.92
C MET A 48 -0.79 2.88 -13.63
N GLY A 49 -0.69 4.03 -14.28
CA GLY A 49 -1.65 5.12 -14.08
C GLY A 49 -3.08 4.76 -14.48
N ALA A 50 -3.26 3.99 -15.55
CA ALA A 50 -4.57 3.47 -15.95
C ALA A 50 -5.14 2.49 -14.91
N LEU A 51 -4.32 1.56 -14.42
CA LEU A 51 -4.71 0.61 -13.37
C LEU A 51 -5.09 1.35 -12.08
N GLU A 52 -4.27 2.29 -11.61
CA GLU A 52 -4.55 3.12 -10.43
C GLU A 52 -5.88 3.88 -10.57
N THR A 53 -6.12 4.43 -11.76
CA THR A 53 -7.38 5.14 -12.05
C THR A 53 -8.57 4.17 -12.02
N ALA A 54 -8.45 3.01 -12.67
CA ALA A 54 -9.51 2.00 -12.71
C ALA A 54 -9.91 1.51 -11.31
N VAL A 55 -8.93 1.19 -10.47
CA VAL A 55 -9.21 0.74 -9.10
C VAL A 55 -9.76 1.85 -8.21
N GLN A 56 -9.29 3.09 -8.39
CA GLN A 56 -9.78 4.25 -7.65
C GLN A 56 -11.29 4.47 -7.84
N PHE A 57 -11.81 4.22 -9.01
CA PHE A 57 -13.22 4.41 -9.33
C PHE A 57 -14.04 3.13 -9.28
N GLY A 58 -13.46 1.96 -9.57
CA GLY A 58 -14.19 0.70 -9.73
C GLY A 58 -14.29 -0.15 -8.46
N TRP A 59 -13.27 -0.12 -7.59
CA TRP A 59 -13.20 -1.01 -6.42
C TRP A 59 -13.74 -0.30 -5.18
N LYS A 60 -15.02 -0.56 -4.84
CA LYS A 60 -15.78 0.16 -3.80
C LYS A 60 -16.58 -0.77 -2.89
N LYS A 61 -16.37 -2.09 -2.95
CA LYS A 61 -17.14 -3.05 -2.15
C LYS A 61 -16.50 -3.25 -0.77
N LEU A 62 -15.19 -3.39 -0.73
CA LEU A 62 -14.47 -3.58 0.52
C LEU A 62 -14.48 -2.29 1.35
N ASP A 63 -14.75 -2.43 2.65
CA ASP A 63 -14.70 -1.33 3.61
C ASP A 63 -13.36 -0.60 3.53
N PRO A 64 -13.32 0.75 3.61
CA PRO A 64 -12.08 1.52 3.50
C PRO A 64 -11.00 1.16 4.54
N THR A 65 -11.39 0.82 5.77
CA THR A 65 -10.45 0.39 6.82
C THR A 65 -9.86 -0.97 6.48
N LEU A 66 -10.72 -1.94 6.09
CA LEU A 66 -10.25 -3.26 5.67
C LEU A 66 -9.32 -3.16 4.47
N ARG A 67 -9.65 -2.34 3.47
CA ARG A 67 -8.78 -2.09 2.32
C ARG A 67 -7.41 -1.56 2.75
N TRP A 68 -7.38 -0.59 3.68
CA TRP A 68 -6.13 -0.06 4.19
C TRP A 68 -5.31 -1.13 4.93
N LEU A 69 -5.96 -1.94 5.78
CA LEU A 69 -5.33 -3.04 6.51
C LEU A 69 -4.68 -4.05 5.57
N VAL A 70 -5.40 -4.45 4.51
CA VAL A 70 -4.89 -5.37 3.47
C VAL A 70 -3.64 -4.83 2.81
N ILE A 71 -3.68 -3.57 2.38
CA ILE A 71 -2.55 -2.90 1.72
C ILE A 71 -1.34 -2.88 2.67
N GLN A 72 -1.54 -2.49 3.94
CA GLN A 72 -0.46 -2.45 4.93
C GLN A 72 0.12 -3.83 5.24
N ALA A 73 -0.71 -4.84 5.47
CA ALA A 73 -0.23 -6.19 5.71
C ALA A 73 0.59 -6.73 4.53
N THR A 74 0.12 -6.47 3.31
CA THR A 74 0.82 -6.89 2.08
C THR A 74 2.18 -6.20 1.94
N CYS A 75 2.26 -4.88 2.05
CA CYS A 75 3.52 -4.17 1.90
C CYS A 75 4.51 -4.47 3.04
N MET A 76 4.04 -4.70 4.27
CA MET A 76 4.86 -5.15 5.39
C MET A 76 5.40 -6.57 5.17
N ARG A 77 4.58 -7.49 4.66
CA ARG A 77 4.98 -8.87 4.34
C ARG A 77 6.07 -8.91 3.27
N ILE A 78 6.04 -7.98 2.30
CA ILE A 78 7.05 -7.84 1.26
C ILE A 78 8.29 -7.08 1.75
N GLY A 79 8.13 -6.19 2.73
CA GLY A 79 9.19 -5.32 3.25
C GLY A 79 9.42 -4.07 2.37
N CYS A 80 8.39 -3.58 1.68
CA CYS A 80 8.47 -2.35 0.88
C CYS A 80 8.41 -1.12 1.78
N SER A 81 9.58 -0.56 2.16
CA SER A 81 9.63 0.60 3.06
C SER A 81 8.93 1.83 2.48
N TRP A 82 8.96 2.03 1.15
CA TRP A 82 8.21 3.11 0.50
C TRP A 82 6.70 2.94 0.67
N CYS A 83 6.19 1.71 0.43
CA CYS A 83 4.75 1.45 0.52
C CYS A 83 4.24 1.53 1.96
N ILE A 84 5.04 1.07 2.93
CA ILE A 84 4.73 1.16 4.37
C ILE A 84 4.62 2.64 4.78
N ASP A 85 5.62 3.46 4.45
CA ASP A 85 5.68 4.89 4.75
C ASP A 85 4.47 5.64 4.15
N TYR A 86 4.23 5.47 2.85
CA TYR A 86 3.08 6.06 2.18
C TYR A 86 1.74 5.56 2.73
N GLY A 87 1.66 4.29 3.09
CA GLY A 87 0.45 3.70 3.64
C GLY A 87 0.11 4.25 5.03
N TYR A 88 1.07 4.52 5.90
CA TYR A 88 0.83 5.23 7.17
C TYR A 88 0.26 6.62 6.91
N PHE A 89 0.86 7.39 6.02
CA PHE A 89 0.35 8.69 5.61
C PHE A 89 -1.10 8.61 5.10
N GLU A 90 -1.40 7.64 4.23
CA GLU A 90 -2.76 7.45 3.70
C GLU A 90 -3.77 7.07 4.80
N GLY A 91 -3.41 6.16 5.71
CA GLY A 91 -4.28 5.73 6.81
C GLY A 91 -4.74 6.90 7.64
N MET A 92 -3.82 7.78 8.01
CA MET A 92 -4.12 9.00 8.77
C MET A 92 -5.05 9.97 8.03
N HIS A 93 -4.81 10.16 6.72
CA HIS A 93 -5.61 11.08 5.91
C HIS A 93 -6.98 10.51 5.49
N LYS A 94 -7.15 9.19 5.54
CA LYS A 94 -8.41 8.51 5.21
C LYS A 94 -9.28 8.19 6.43
N GLY A 95 -8.86 8.64 7.62
CA GLY A 95 -9.64 8.51 8.85
C GLY A 95 -9.62 7.08 9.44
N VAL A 96 -8.59 6.28 9.14
CA VAL A 96 -8.34 5.03 9.87
C VAL A 96 -7.97 5.40 11.32
N ASP A 97 -8.46 4.63 12.28
CA ASP A 97 -8.13 4.84 13.68
C ASP A 97 -6.60 4.92 13.88
N PRO A 98 -6.07 6.04 14.39
CA PRO A 98 -4.65 6.22 14.62
C PRO A 98 -4.02 5.13 15.50
N ALA A 99 -4.78 4.55 16.44
CA ALA A 99 -4.29 3.44 17.23
C ALA A 99 -4.08 2.17 16.39
N LYS A 100 -4.99 1.87 15.46
CA LYS A 100 -4.83 0.77 14.50
C LYS A 100 -3.69 1.01 13.52
N VAL A 101 -3.52 2.26 13.05
CA VAL A 101 -2.40 2.61 12.16
C VAL A 101 -1.06 2.29 12.82
N ARG A 102 -0.89 2.63 14.10
CA ARG A 102 0.34 2.30 14.85
C ARG A 102 0.53 0.81 15.11
N ALA A 103 -0.57 0.10 15.40
CA ALA A 103 -0.55 -1.29 15.86
C ALA A 103 -0.57 -2.33 14.72
N VAL A 104 -0.79 -1.94 13.46
CA VAL A 104 -1.01 -2.90 12.36
C VAL A 104 0.16 -3.88 12.18
N GLY A 105 1.39 -3.46 12.40
CA GLY A 105 2.56 -4.35 12.35
C GLY A 105 2.60 -5.43 13.44
N GLN A 106 1.81 -5.26 14.51
CA GLN A 106 1.70 -6.17 15.66
C GLN A 106 0.26 -6.64 15.86
N TRP A 107 -0.53 -6.68 14.82
CA TRP A 107 -1.97 -6.94 14.88
C TRP A 107 -2.34 -8.24 15.61
N ARG A 108 -1.47 -9.27 15.56
CA ARG A 108 -1.73 -10.55 16.22
C ARG A 108 -1.76 -10.46 17.76
N SER A 109 -0.95 -9.57 18.33
CA SER A 109 -0.85 -9.35 19.79
C SER A 109 -1.63 -8.15 20.29
N SER A 110 -2.31 -7.42 19.41
CA SER A 110 -3.08 -6.22 19.73
C SER A 110 -4.58 -6.53 19.84
N ASP A 111 -5.25 -6.03 20.86
CA ASP A 111 -6.71 -6.16 21.07
C ASP A 111 -7.53 -5.14 20.25
N LEU A 112 -6.87 -4.28 19.47
CA LEU A 112 -7.53 -3.24 18.68
C LEU A 112 -8.24 -3.77 17.42
N PHE A 113 -7.90 -4.99 16.97
CA PHE A 113 -8.43 -5.56 15.74
C PHE A 113 -9.52 -6.58 16.05
N ASP A 114 -10.70 -6.40 15.46
CA ASP A 114 -11.79 -7.36 15.55
C ASP A 114 -11.52 -8.63 14.72
N GLU A 115 -12.41 -9.62 14.82
CA GLU A 115 -12.21 -10.91 14.14
C GLU A 115 -12.25 -10.77 12.61
N ARG A 116 -13.09 -9.90 12.07
CA ARG A 116 -13.17 -9.62 10.64
C ARG A 116 -11.87 -9.01 10.11
N GLU A 117 -11.32 -8.05 10.84
CA GLU A 117 -10.03 -7.42 10.52
C GLU A 117 -8.86 -8.41 10.60
N ARG A 118 -8.86 -9.26 11.65
CA ARG A 118 -7.82 -10.29 11.81
C ARG A 118 -7.80 -11.30 10.68
N VAL A 119 -8.97 -11.77 10.24
CA VAL A 119 -9.08 -12.72 9.12
C VAL A 119 -8.59 -12.09 7.81
N VAL A 120 -8.91 -10.83 7.58
CA VAL A 120 -8.47 -10.08 6.39
C VAL A 120 -6.94 -9.85 6.40
N LEU A 121 -6.37 -9.51 7.56
CA LEU A 121 -4.92 -9.35 7.74
C LEU A 121 -4.18 -10.69 7.52
N GLU A 122 -4.68 -11.77 8.10
CA GLU A 122 -4.13 -13.11 7.91
C GLU A 122 -4.16 -13.53 6.44
N TYR A 123 -5.31 -13.32 5.77
CA TYR A 123 -5.45 -13.60 4.34
C TYR A 123 -4.42 -12.81 3.51
N ALA A 124 -4.26 -11.53 3.78
CA ALA A 124 -3.32 -10.67 3.04
C ALA A 124 -1.88 -11.18 3.17
N GLU A 125 -1.45 -11.56 4.36
CA GLU A 125 -0.11 -12.09 4.60
C GLU A 125 0.12 -13.45 3.90
N VAL A 126 -0.86 -14.36 3.99
CA VAL A 126 -0.79 -15.69 3.37
C VAL A 126 -0.80 -15.59 1.84
N ALA A 127 -1.74 -14.82 1.29
CA ALA A 127 -1.86 -14.62 -0.15
C ALA A 127 -0.67 -13.85 -0.76
N THR A 128 0.11 -13.14 0.07
CA THR A 128 1.36 -12.47 -0.32
C THR A 128 2.56 -13.43 -0.30
N GLY A 129 2.41 -14.61 0.27
CA GLY A 129 3.44 -15.64 0.32
C GLY A 129 3.93 -16.07 -1.08
N SER A 130 5.05 -16.78 -1.13
CA SER A 130 5.56 -17.36 -2.38
C SER A 130 6.06 -18.78 -2.07
N PRO A 131 5.30 -19.82 -2.47
CA PRO A 131 4.00 -19.77 -3.14
C PRO A 131 2.89 -19.17 -2.26
N ALA A 132 1.81 -18.65 -2.89
CA ALA A 132 0.62 -18.21 -2.20
C ALA A 132 -0.26 -19.42 -1.89
N GLU A 133 -0.34 -19.83 -0.61
CA GLU A 133 -1.03 -21.05 -0.18
C GLU A 133 -2.22 -20.70 0.74
N VAL A 134 -3.28 -20.13 0.15
CA VAL A 134 -4.53 -19.88 0.87
C VAL A 134 -5.29 -21.20 1.03
N SER A 135 -5.41 -21.68 2.28
CA SER A 135 -6.14 -22.91 2.55
C SER A 135 -7.67 -22.72 2.42
N ASP A 136 -8.38 -23.83 2.20
CA ASP A 136 -9.85 -23.80 2.15
C ASP A 136 -10.46 -23.33 3.46
N GLU A 137 -9.81 -23.61 4.62
CA GLU A 137 -10.25 -23.16 5.94
C GLU A 137 -10.15 -21.65 6.07
N LEU A 138 -9.02 -21.06 5.62
CA LEU A 138 -8.85 -19.61 5.64
C LEU A 138 -9.84 -18.94 4.69
N ALA A 139 -10.02 -19.49 3.49
CA ALA A 139 -11.00 -18.99 2.53
C ALA A 139 -12.45 -19.07 3.08
N ALA A 140 -12.79 -20.15 3.81
CA ALA A 140 -14.09 -20.27 4.46
C ALA A 140 -14.27 -19.24 5.57
N ARG A 141 -13.26 -18.96 6.37
CA ARG A 141 -13.30 -17.92 7.41
C ARG A 141 -13.49 -16.53 6.77
N VAL A 142 -12.78 -16.21 5.68
CA VAL A 142 -12.98 -14.96 4.94
C VAL A 142 -14.43 -14.83 4.47
N ARG A 143 -15.01 -15.89 3.86
CA ARG A 143 -16.42 -15.91 3.43
C ARG A 143 -17.41 -15.79 4.58
N GLY A 144 -17.05 -16.15 5.79
CA GLY A 144 -17.86 -15.94 6.98
C GLY A 144 -18.04 -14.47 7.36
N HIS A 145 -17.15 -13.59 6.88
CA HIS A 145 -17.14 -12.16 7.19
C HIS A 145 -17.35 -11.24 5.98
N LEU A 146 -17.14 -11.73 4.77
CA LEU A 146 -17.19 -10.96 3.53
C LEU A 146 -18.13 -11.62 2.51
N SER A 147 -18.87 -10.81 1.77
CA SER A 147 -19.56 -11.26 0.56
C SER A 147 -18.55 -11.68 -0.53
N ASP A 148 -18.99 -12.46 -1.51
CA ASP A 148 -18.15 -12.87 -2.64
C ASP A 148 -17.53 -11.67 -3.37
N ALA A 149 -18.29 -10.58 -3.52
CA ALA A 149 -17.79 -9.36 -4.17
C ALA A 149 -16.70 -8.65 -3.35
N GLU A 150 -16.85 -8.60 -2.02
CA GLU A 150 -15.81 -8.07 -1.12
C GLU A 150 -14.58 -8.97 -1.11
N PHE A 151 -14.76 -10.29 -1.15
CA PHE A 151 -13.65 -11.24 -1.18
C PHE A 151 -12.85 -11.14 -2.49
N VAL A 152 -13.53 -11.01 -3.63
CA VAL A 152 -12.86 -10.77 -4.92
C VAL A 152 -12.07 -9.45 -4.89
N GLU A 153 -12.67 -8.39 -4.33
CA GLU A 153 -11.99 -7.11 -4.19
C GLU A 153 -10.81 -7.18 -3.20
N LEU A 154 -10.93 -7.93 -2.09
CA LEU A 154 -9.84 -8.23 -1.16
C LEU A 154 -8.66 -8.88 -1.89
N ALA A 155 -8.90 -9.96 -2.65
CA ALA A 155 -7.88 -10.63 -3.44
C ALA A 155 -7.24 -9.70 -4.47
N GLY A 156 -8.05 -8.87 -5.12
CA GLY A 156 -7.58 -7.83 -6.04
C GLY A 156 -6.63 -6.83 -5.37
N TRP A 157 -6.98 -6.33 -4.18
CA TRP A 157 -6.12 -5.39 -3.44
C TRP A 157 -4.78 -6.02 -3.02
N VAL A 158 -4.78 -7.29 -2.57
CA VAL A 158 -3.54 -8.02 -2.28
C VAL A 158 -2.68 -8.13 -3.54
N ALA A 159 -3.25 -8.55 -4.68
CA ALA A 159 -2.52 -8.69 -5.93
C ALA A 159 -1.96 -7.34 -6.43
N LEU A 160 -2.75 -6.27 -6.35
CA LEU A 160 -2.31 -4.94 -6.74
C LEU A 160 -1.17 -4.44 -5.86
N GLU A 161 -1.27 -4.61 -4.54
CA GLU A 161 -0.21 -4.18 -3.64
C GLU A 161 1.06 -5.05 -3.78
N ASN A 162 0.93 -6.34 -4.07
CA ASN A 162 2.07 -7.17 -4.47
C ASN A 162 2.77 -6.61 -5.71
N PHE A 163 2.01 -6.18 -6.72
CA PHE A 163 2.58 -5.51 -7.90
C PHE A 163 3.33 -4.23 -7.53
N ARG A 164 2.70 -3.32 -6.79
CA ARG A 164 3.30 -2.04 -6.35
C ARG A 164 4.56 -2.25 -5.52
N SER A 165 4.45 -3.05 -4.48
CA SER A 165 5.54 -3.29 -3.53
C SER A 165 6.73 -3.98 -4.19
N ARG A 166 6.49 -4.97 -5.07
CA ARG A 166 7.58 -5.67 -5.80
C ARG A 166 8.21 -4.78 -6.86
N PHE A 167 7.44 -3.93 -7.54
CA PHE A 167 7.97 -2.93 -8.46
C PHE A 167 8.90 -1.97 -7.73
N ASN A 168 8.45 -1.40 -6.61
CA ASN A 168 9.25 -0.47 -5.82
C ASN A 168 10.52 -1.12 -5.25
N ALA A 169 10.37 -2.30 -4.64
CA ALA A 169 11.50 -3.05 -4.08
C ALA A 169 12.52 -3.45 -5.18
N GLY A 170 12.05 -3.88 -6.35
CA GLY A 170 12.91 -4.24 -7.48
C GLY A 170 13.72 -3.06 -8.05
N LEU A 171 13.23 -1.84 -7.87
CA LEU A 171 13.93 -0.61 -8.24
C LEU A 171 14.73 0.01 -7.08
N GLY A 172 14.74 -0.62 -5.91
CA GLY A 172 15.47 -0.13 -4.74
C GLY A 172 14.89 1.14 -4.12
N LEU A 173 13.60 1.43 -4.37
CA LEU A 173 12.93 2.60 -3.82
C LEU A 173 12.77 2.46 -2.29
N ARG A 174 12.91 3.56 -1.57
CA ARG A 174 12.89 3.60 -0.11
C ARG A 174 11.86 4.61 0.40
N SER A 175 11.60 4.58 1.70
CA SER A 175 10.78 5.60 2.35
C SER A 175 11.21 7.01 1.96
N GLN A 176 10.22 7.86 1.64
CA GLN A 176 10.38 9.29 1.34
C GLN A 176 10.01 10.19 2.53
N GLY A 177 9.72 9.63 3.72
CA GLY A 177 9.36 10.38 4.90
C GLY A 177 7.93 10.93 4.88
N PHE A 178 7.00 10.29 4.18
CA PHE A 178 5.58 10.68 4.22
C PHE A 178 5.00 10.59 5.63
N ALA A 179 5.38 9.55 6.37
CA ALA A 179 4.94 9.31 7.73
C ALA A 179 5.58 10.26 8.75
N ASP A 180 6.75 10.84 8.46
CA ASP A 180 7.45 11.79 9.36
C ASP A 180 6.65 13.07 9.61
N HIS A 181 5.71 13.37 8.72
CA HIS A 181 4.77 14.49 8.87
C HIS A 181 3.50 14.13 9.65
N CYS A 182 3.36 12.84 10.04
CA CYS A 182 2.29 12.38 10.89
C CYS A 182 2.81 12.35 12.33
N ASP A 183 2.20 13.09 13.26
CA ASP A 183 2.59 13.18 14.70
C ASP A 183 2.66 11.82 15.41
N ILE A 184 2.28 10.74 14.74
CA ILE A 184 2.17 9.37 15.26
C ILE A 184 3.54 8.71 15.49
N LEU A 185 4.50 8.92 14.60
CA LEU A 185 5.82 8.27 14.73
C LEU A 185 6.77 9.01 15.69
N ARG A 186 6.43 10.24 16.07
CA ARG A 186 7.25 11.04 16.99
C ARG A 186 7.12 10.63 18.45
N THR A 187 6.05 9.90 18.84
CA THR A 187 5.80 9.47 20.22
C THR A 187 6.55 8.20 20.61
N ASP A 188 6.92 7.35 19.65
CA ASP A 188 7.57 6.07 19.97
C ASP A 188 9.11 6.18 20.04
N ALA A 189 9.70 7.25 19.52
CA ALA A 189 11.14 7.53 19.65
C ALA A 189 11.53 8.15 21.00
N ALA A 190 10.55 8.49 21.86
CA ALA A 190 10.78 9.10 23.17
C ALA A 190 10.72 8.10 24.34
N VAL A 191 10.55 6.80 24.06
CA VAL A 191 10.40 5.72 25.06
C VAL A 191 11.43 4.58 24.81
N ALA A 192 12.58 4.89 24.23
CA ALA A 192 13.70 3.94 24.15
C ALA A 192 14.95 4.50 24.84
#